data_1d62c1fdaf51829b66206774d015eba0
#
_entry.id   1d62c1fdaf51829b66206774d015eba0
#
_cell.length_a   1.000
_cell.length_b   1.000
_cell.length_c   1.000
_cell.angle_alpha   90.00
_cell.angle_beta   90.00
_cell.angle_gamma   90.00
#
_symmetry.space_group_name_H-M   'P 1'
#
loop_
_entity.id
_entity.type
_entity.pdbx_description
1 polymer ?
#
loop_
_entity_poly.entity_id
_entity_poly.type
_entity_poly.pdbx_seq_one_letter_code
_entity_poly.pdbx_strand_id
1 'polypeptide(L)'
;PFLPRKPKDFRILMLYPNVQMSSLMPQSIGIFAALFKNAGYTQDLFDCTYYQDFHFKKNKEGLSEEEMRDKNKSQPIYNTDELLEKGGAPKKTSIKDDFVKKVQNFKPDLILVSVVESTWFLAVDLLDSVPEKDRKYKTLFGGVFATYASEKVIRNPHVDYICRGEGEEPIMELCEKLISGGRIDNTLNFTIKGNGQIYRNRLRSGMDINTVPIPDWDMFEPGSLYRPMQGKVYRTVGVETQRGCPYTCTYCNSPGNNVIYKEETNRIFHRKKSIKRMKEEFDFLIKKYDPEL
;
A
#
# COMPACT_ATOMS: atom_id res chain seq x y z
N PRO A 1 11.07 -17.68 -26.93
CA PRO A 1 10.11 -18.48 -26.20
C PRO A 1 10.16 -18.08 -24.72
N PHE A 2 8.99 -17.72 -24.20
CA PHE A 2 8.84 -17.38 -22.78
C PHE A 2 8.91 -18.69 -21.98
N LEU A 3 9.90 -18.83 -21.11
CA LEU A 3 9.97 -19.96 -20.20
C LEU A 3 9.12 -19.65 -18.96
N PRO A 4 8.13 -20.47 -18.60
CA PRO A 4 7.33 -20.25 -17.40
C PRO A 4 8.23 -20.22 -16.17
N ARG A 5 8.10 -19.17 -15.38
CA ARG A 5 8.86 -19.01 -14.13
C ARG A 5 8.07 -19.64 -12.98
N LYS A 6 8.77 -20.04 -11.92
CA LYS A 6 8.09 -20.45 -10.67
C LYS A 6 7.78 -19.20 -9.83
N PRO A 7 6.74 -19.21 -8.98
CA PRO A 7 6.42 -18.09 -8.11
C PRO A 7 7.64 -17.58 -7.31
N LYS A 8 8.47 -18.48 -6.76
CA LYS A 8 9.68 -18.11 -6.00
C LYS A 8 10.74 -17.35 -6.81
N ASP A 9 10.71 -17.45 -8.13
CA ASP A 9 11.65 -16.77 -9.03
C ASP A 9 11.09 -15.43 -9.51
N PHE A 10 9.84 -15.10 -9.16
CA PHE A 10 9.18 -13.83 -9.47
C PHE A 10 9.20 -12.94 -8.23
N ARG A 11 9.81 -11.76 -8.37
CA ARG A 11 10.17 -10.86 -7.27
C ARG A 11 9.25 -9.65 -7.25
N ILE A 12 8.51 -9.49 -6.15
CA ILE A 12 7.52 -8.43 -5.98
C ILE A 12 8.05 -7.46 -4.91
N LEU A 13 8.28 -6.21 -5.29
CA LEU A 13 8.60 -5.13 -4.35
C LEU A 13 7.34 -4.30 -4.10
N MET A 14 6.88 -4.24 -2.87
CA MET A 14 5.82 -3.31 -2.48
C MET A 14 6.46 -1.97 -2.12
N LEU A 15 6.02 -0.90 -2.75
CA LEU A 15 6.39 0.48 -2.43
C LEU A 15 5.23 1.13 -1.69
N TYR A 16 5.48 1.51 -0.44
CA TYR A 16 4.54 2.27 0.37
C TYR A 16 5.04 3.70 0.55
N PRO A 17 4.64 4.61 -0.36
CA PRO A 17 4.98 6.02 -0.26
C PRO A 17 4.13 6.65 0.85
N ASN A 18 4.70 6.75 2.01
CA ASN A 18 4.07 7.32 3.20
C ASN A 18 4.95 8.45 3.75
N VAL A 19 4.35 9.36 4.48
CA VAL A 19 5.07 10.43 5.15
C VAL A 19 5.21 10.11 6.62
N GLN A 20 6.27 10.64 7.23
CA GLN A 20 6.61 10.37 8.60
C GLN A 20 5.40 10.53 9.55
N MET A 21 5.17 9.51 10.38
CA MET A 21 4.16 9.51 11.46
C MET A 21 2.71 9.71 11.00
N SER A 22 2.42 9.68 9.70
CA SER A 22 1.11 10.11 9.20
C SER A 22 0.07 9.01 9.14
N SER A 23 0.42 7.75 9.09
CA SER A 23 -0.58 6.70 8.99
C SER A 23 -0.21 5.37 9.61
N LEU A 24 -1.24 4.57 9.77
CA LEU A 24 -1.21 3.16 10.18
C LEU A 24 -0.57 2.31 9.07
N MET A 25 -0.08 1.15 9.43
CA MET A 25 0.26 0.11 8.47
C MET A 25 -1.00 -0.19 7.63
N PRO A 26 -0.95 -0.05 6.29
CA PRO A 26 -2.13 -0.23 5.45
C PRO A 26 -2.53 -1.70 5.38
N GLN A 27 -3.79 -1.99 5.64
CA GLN A 27 -4.35 -3.35 5.57
C GLN A 27 -4.02 -4.04 4.25
N SER A 28 -4.09 -3.30 3.14
CA SER A 28 -3.80 -3.82 1.82
C SER A 28 -2.39 -4.43 1.70
N ILE A 29 -1.35 -3.75 2.22
CA ILE A 29 0.02 -4.27 2.15
C ILE A 29 0.17 -5.53 3.01
N GLY A 30 -0.39 -5.53 4.23
CA GLY A 30 -0.38 -6.72 5.07
C GLY A 30 -1.12 -7.91 4.43
N ILE A 31 -2.25 -7.67 3.78
CA ILE A 31 -3.01 -8.68 3.04
C ILE A 31 -2.20 -9.20 1.85
N PHE A 32 -1.61 -8.32 1.03
CA PHE A 32 -0.77 -8.73 -0.09
C PHE A 32 0.46 -9.50 0.37
N ALA A 33 1.09 -9.08 1.48
CA ALA A 33 2.20 -9.81 2.08
C ALA A 33 1.79 -11.25 2.41
N ALA A 34 0.62 -11.45 3.00
CA ALA A 34 0.10 -12.78 3.29
C ALA A 34 -0.23 -13.58 2.02
N LEU A 35 -0.87 -12.96 1.01
CA LEU A 35 -1.21 -13.60 -0.26
C LEU A 35 0.05 -14.08 -1.00
N PHE A 36 1.04 -13.21 -1.16
CA PHE A 36 2.28 -13.56 -1.87
C PHE A 36 3.08 -14.62 -1.13
N LYS A 37 3.16 -14.54 0.20
CA LYS A 37 3.80 -15.55 1.04
C LYS A 37 3.14 -16.92 0.88
N ASN A 38 1.81 -16.97 0.94
CA ASN A 38 1.04 -18.21 0.78
C ASN A 38 1.20 -18.83 -0.61
N ALA A 39 1.34 -18.00 -1.64
CA ALA A 39 1.54 -18.43 -3.02
C ALA A 39 3.03 -18.70 -3.37
N GLY A 40 3.95 -18.47 -2.43
CA GLY A 40 5.38 -18.75 -2.59
C GLY A 40 6.15 -17.74 -3.44
N TYR A 41 5.64 -16.52 -3.59
CA TYR A 41 6.37 -15.44 -4.25
C TYR A 41 7.52 -14.90 -3.39
N THR A 42 8.58 -14.45 -4.04
CA THR A 42 9.63 -13.66 -3.37
C THR A 42 9.16 -12.22 -3.28
N GLN A 43 9.08 -11.68 -2.08
CA GLN A 43 8.54 -10.34 -1.84
C GLN A 43 9.41 -9.53 -0.87
N ASP A 44 9.31 -8.22 -0.97
CA ASP A 44 9.95 -7.27 -0.06
C ASP A 44 9.13 -5.97 -0.02
N LEU A 45 9.37 -5.13 0.99
CA LEU A 45 8.70 -3.86 1.19
C LEU A 45 9.73 -2.72 1.22
N PHE A 46 9.41 -1.62 0.56
CA PHE A 46 10.05 -0.32 0.77
C PHE A 46 9.04 0.62 1.41
N ASP A 47 9.16 0.80 2.72
CA ASP A 47 8.30 1.68 3.52
C ASP A 47 8.97 3.04 3.70
N CYS A 48 8.31 4.10 3.25
CA CYS A 48 8.80 5.47 3.32
C CYS A 48 8.50 6.16 4.66
N THR A 49 7.77 5.53 5.57
CA THR A 49 7.22 6.16 6.79
C THR A 49 8.29 6.81 7.68
N TYR A 50 9.49 6.23 7.74
CA TYR A 50 10.54 6.68 8.66
C TYR A 50 11.63 7.55 8.03
N TYR A 51 11.47 7.98 6.77
CA TYR A 51 12.44 8.86 6.13
C TYR A 51 12.16 10.33 6.45
N GLN A 52 13.21 11.09 6.79
CA GLN A 52 13.12 12.51 7.12
C GLN A 52 13.33 13.45 5.95
N ASP A 53 14.08 13.02 4.93
CA ASP A 53 14.50 13.89 3.82
C ASP A 53 13.39 14.23 2.83
N PHE A 54 12.22 13.62 2.99
CA PHE A 54 11.00 13.95 2.25
C PHE A 54 10.05 14.81 3.09
N HIS A 55 10.56 15.80 3.79
CA HIS A 55 9.69 16.69 4.54
C HIS A 55 9.20 17.84 3.69
N PHE A 56 7.92 18.16 3.94
CA PHE A 56 7.24 19.31 3.40
C PHE A 56 8.14 20.54 3.45
N LYS A 57 8.16 21.29 2.34
CA LYS A 57 8.77 22.62 2.30
C LYS A 57 8.35 23.37 3.56
N LYS A 58 9.33 24.03 4.20
CA LYS A 58 9.10 24.94 5.32
C LYS A 58 7.80 25.70 5.10
N ASN A 59 6.98 25.80 6.14
CA ASN A 59 5.75 26.57 6.07
C ASN A 59 6.06 28.05 5.72
N LYS A 60 5.01 28.86 5.55
CA LYS A 60 5.16 30.30 5.26
C LYS A 60 5.99 31.07 6.31
N GLU A 61 6.16 30.51 7.51
CA GLU A 61 6.97 31.06 8.60
C GLU A 61 8.41 30.54 8.59
N GLY A 62 8.77 29.67 7.65
CA GLY A 62 10.11 29.12 7.52
C GLY A 62 10.45 28.04 8.54
N LEU A 63 9.47 27.56 9.32
CA LEU A 63 9.64 26.52 10.32
C LEU A 63 9.44 25.13 9.73
N SER A 64 10.28 24.17 10.12
CA SER A 64 10.05 22.76 9.88
C SER A 64 8.85 22.26 10.71
N GLU A 65 8.28 21.11 10.34
CA GLU A 65 7.23 20.50 11.17
C GLU A 65 7.71 20.19 12.59
N GLU A 66 8.98 19.86 12.75
CA GLU A 66 9.60 19.60 14.04
C GLU A 66 9.64 20.86 14.89
N GLU A 67 10.03 21.98 14.30
CA GLU A 67 10.01 23.30 14.97
C GLU A 67 8.59 23.78 15.29
N MET A 68 7.60 23.43 14.44
CA MET A 68 6.19 23.71 14.73
C MET A 68 5.63 22.84 15.86
N ARG A 69 6.03 21.56 15.90
CA ARG A 69 5.68 20.67 17.03
C ARG A 69 6.28 21.17 18.33
N ASP A 70 7.51 21.66 18.30
CA ASP A 70 8.19 22.25 19.46
C ASP A 70 7.53 23.56 19.93
N LYS A 71 7.01 24.38 19.04
CA LYS A 71 6.21 25.56 19.39
C LYS A 71 4.84 25.20 19.98
N ASN A 72 4.24 24.10 19.55
CA ASN A 72 2.94 23.60 20.03
C ASN A 72 3.06 22.65 21.24
N LYS A 73 4.13 22.78 22.04
CA LYS A 73 4.40 21.96 23.24
C LYS A 73 3.29 21.93 24.31
N SER A 74 2.19 22.67 24.11
CA SER A 74 1.03 22.64 25.00
C SER A 74 0.15 21.38 24.84
N GLN A 75 0.43 20.49 23.87
CA GLN A 75 -0.25 19.22 23.74
C GLN A 75 0.74 18.06 23.85
N PRO A 76 0.87 17.40 25.00
CA PRO A 76 1.68 16.20 25.18
C PRO A 76 0.98 15.01 24.51
N ILE A 77 0.93 14.99 23.16
CA ILE A 77 0.27 13.92 22.41
C ILE A 77 1.22 12.75 22.18
N TYR A 78 2.55 12.99 22.25
CA TYR A 78 3.54 12.00 21.89
C TYR A 78 4.66 11.89 22.93
N ASN A 79 4.89 10.69 23.43
CA ASN A 79 6.16 10.35 24.07
C ASN A 79 7.11 9.90 22.94
N THR A 80 7.80 10.87 22.33
CA THR A 80 8.72 10.63 21.22
C THR A 80 9.88 9.75 21.60
N ASP A 81 10.42 9.90 22.80
CA ASP A 81 11.58 9.15 23.26
C ASP A 81 11.25 7.64 23.38
N GLU A 82 10.10 7.30 23.98
CA GLU A 82 9.64 5.93 24.06
C GLU A 82 9.38 5.31 22.68
N LEU A 83 8.84 6.07 21.71
CA LEU A 83 8.66 5.59 20.35
C LEU A 83 9.99 5.32 19.64
N LEU A 84 10.99 6.18 19.84
CA LEU A 84 12.34 6.01 19.31
C LEU A 84 13.01 4.75 19.86
N GLU A 85 12.88 4.49 21.17
CA GLU A 85 13.38 3.28 21.82
C GLU A 85 12.74 2.00 21.27
N LYS A 86 11.48 2.07 20.89
CA LYS A 86 10.73 0.96 20.30
C LYS A 86 10.94 0.78 18.79
N GLY A 87 11.91 1.47 18.20
CA GLY A 87 12.29 1.33 16.79
C GLY A 87 11.58 2.26 15.82
N GLY A 88 10.82 3.25 16.31
CA GLY A 88 10.22 4.33 15.50
C GLY A 88 11.21 5.43 15.12
N ALA A 89 12.51 5.11 15.07
CA ALA A 89 13.55 6.11 14.81
C ALA A 89 13.56 6.54 13.34
N PRO A 90 13.55 7.87 13.08
CA PRO A 90 13.63 8.38 11.71
C PRO A 90 14.95 8.04 11.06
N LYS A 91 14.89 7.61 9.79
CA LYS A 91 16.06 7.37 8.94
C LYS A 91 16.64 8.69 8.48
N LYS A 92 17.96 8.86 8.66
CA LYS A 92 18.71 10.04 8.22
C LYS A 92 19.35 9.88 6.84
N THR A 93 19.19 8.71 6.22
CA THR A 93 19.69 8.40 4.87
C THR A 93 18.75 8.99 3.82
N SER A 94 19.28 9.20 2.61
CA SER A 94 18.47 9.65 1.47
C SER A 94 17.48 8.56 1.06
N ILE A 95 16.20 8.88 1.06
CA ILE A 95 15.13 7.98 0.64
C ILE A 95 15.33 7.51 -0.82
N LYS A 96 15.81 8.40 -1.71
CA LYS A 96 16.07 8.10 -3.11
C LYS A 96 17.21 7.11 -3.26
N ASP A 97 18.33 7.36 -2.57
CA ASP A 97 19.51 6.48 -2.66
C ASP A 97 19.20 5.10 -2.11
N ASP A 98 18.45 5.02 -1.01
CA ASP A 98 18.05 3.75 -0.40
C ASP A 98 17.05 3.01 -1.28
N PHE A 99 16.12 3.72 -1.94
CA PHE A 99 15.20 3.10 -2.90
C PHE A 99 15.93 2.54 -4.12
N VAL A 100 16.88 3.31 -4.69
CA VAL A 100 17.72 2.85 -5.81
C VAL A 100 18.50 1.60 -5.41
N LYS A 101 19.17 1.61 -4.24
CA LYS A 101 19.88 0.44 -3.70
C LYS A 101 18.92 -0.76 -3.50
N LYS A 102 17.70 -0.53 -2.97
CA LYS A 102 16.69 -1.58 -2.80
C LYS A 102 16.35 -2.21 -4.16
N VAL A 103 16.09 -1.42 -5.18
CA VAL A 103 15.77 -1.91 -6.53
C VAL A 103 16.95 -2.69 -7.12
N GLN A 104 18.17 -2.17 -7.01
CA GLN A 104 19.38 -2.83 -7.53
C GLN A 104 19.68 -4.17 -6.85
N ASN A 105 19.50 -4.24 -5.54
CA ASN A 105 19.77 -5.45 -4.74
C ASN A 105 18.65 -6.48 -4.88
N PHE A 106 17.40 -6.03 -4.75
CA PHE A 106 16.24 -6.92 -4.81
C PHE A 106 15.92 -7.34 -6.25
N LYS A 107 16.16 -6.51 -7.27
CA LYS A 107 15.89 -6.76 -8.69
C LYS A 107 14.44 -7.20 -8.91
N PRO A 108 13.46 -6.36 -8.61
CA PRO A 108 12.06 -6.72 -8.72
C PRO A 108 11.68 -7.01 -10.18
N ASP A 109 10.71 -7.89 -10.38
CA ASP A 109 9.98 -8.07 -11.64
C ASP A 109 8.74 -7.17 -11.69
N LEU A 110 8.14 -6.92 -10.50
CA LEU A 110 6.98 -6.09 -10.33
C LEU A 110 7.13 -5.20 -9.11
N ILE A 111 6.86 -3.91 -9.27
CA ILE A 111 6.73 -2.97 -8.15
C ILE A 111 5.25 -2.63 -7.97
N LEU A 112 4.68 -2.97 -6.81
CA LEU A 112 3.34 -2.58 -6.41
C LEU A 112 3.40 -1.26 -5.65
N VAL A 113 2.62 -0.28 -6.07
CA VAL A 113 2.61 1.06 -5.47
C VAL A 113 1.22 1.38 -4.95
N SER A 114 1.08 1.56 -3.64
CA SER A 114 -0.18 1.95 -3.02
C SER A 114 -0.18 3.45 -2.76
N VAL A 115 -0.99 4.21 -3.50
CA VAL A 115 -0.98 5.68 -3.43
C VAL A 115 -2.32 6.29 -3.02
N VAL A 116 -2.21 7.34 -2.22
CA VAL A 116 -3.21 8.38 -2.06
C VAL A 116 -2.73 9.65 -2.77
N GLU A 117 -3.58 10.65 -2.97
CA GLU A 117 -3.22 11.86 -3.72
C GLU A 117 -1.98 12.56 -3.15
N SER A 118 -1.91 12.67 -1.82
CA SER A 118 -0.79 13.34 -1.13
C SER A 118 0.56 12.62 -1.28
N THR A 119 0.56 11.32 -1.53
CA THR A 119 1.80 10.52 -1.66
C THR A 119 2.16 10.19 -3.11
N TRP A 120 1.34 10.61 -4.08
CA TRP A 120 1.56 10.38 -5.50
C TRP A 120 2.91 10.90 -5.99
N PHE A 121 3.24 12.15 -5.64
CA PHE A 121 4.49 12.77 -6.09
C PHE A 121 5.71 12.08 -5.51
N LEU A 122 5.65 11.62 -4.26
CA LEU A 122 6.73 10.84 -3.66
C LEU A 122 6.96 9.53 -4.42
N ALA A 123 5.88 8.82 -4.74
CA ALA A 123 5.99 7.57 -5.51
C ALA A 123 6.63 7.78 -6.88
N VAL A 124 6.21 8.82 -7.62
CA VAL A 124 6.77 9.15 -8.93
C VAL A 124 8.24 9.56 -8.82
N ASP A 125 8.57 10.41 -7.87
CA ASP A 125 9.94 10.91 -7.64
C ASP A 125 10.92 9.79 -7.28
N LEU A 126 10.47 8.79 -6.52
CA LEU A 126 11.25 7.60 -6.22
C LEU A 126 11.49 6.75 -7.47
N LEU A 127 10.47 6.51 -8.29
CA LEU A 127 10.62 5.75 -9.53
C LEU A 127 11.51 6.50 -10.55
N ASP A 128 11.41 7.84 -10.60
CA ASP A 128 12.28 8.68 -11.42
C ASP A 128 13.76 8.57 -11.00
N SER A 129 14.03 8.38 -9.72
CA SER A 129 15.40 8.27 -9.20
C SER A 129 16.14 7.00 -9.64
N VAL A 130 15.40 5.95 -10.05
CA VAL A 130 16.01 4.70 -10.51
C VAL A 130 16.64 4.90 -11.89
N PRO A 131 17.94 4.58 -12.06
CA PRO A 131 18.58 4.65 -13.37
C PRO A 131 17.88 3.78 -14.42
N GLU A 132 17.79 4.25 -15.66
CA GLU A 132 17.07 3.56 -16.75
C GLU A 132 17.57 2.11 -16.95
N LYS A 133 18.87 1.89 -16.86
CA LYS A 133 19.49 0.55 -16.97
C LYS A 133 18.97 -0.46 -15.92
N ASP A 134 18.46 0.03 -14.78
CA ASP A 134 17.95 -0.77 -13.66
C ASP A 134 16.42 -0.92 -13.68
N ARG A 135 15.71 -0.19 -14.56
CA ARG A 135 14.26 -0.24 -14.75
C ARG A 135 13.82 -1.47 -15.56
N LYS A 136 14.10 -2.66 -15.03
CA LYS A 136 13.77 -3.95 -15.68
C LYS A 136 12.47 -4.56 -15.15
N TYR A 137 11.73 -3.82 -14.37
CA TYR A 137 10.48 -4.21 -13.72
C TYR A 137 9.25 -3.60 -14.43
N LYS A 138 8.09 -4.14 -14.13
CA LYS A 138 6.79 -3.53 -14.38
C LYS A 138 6.28 -2.85 -13.12
N THR A 139 5.39 -1.87 -13.28
CA THR A 139 4.77 -1.19 -12.15
C THR A 139 3.26 -1.36 -12.15
N LEU A 140 2.70 -1.57 -10.97
CA LEU A 140 1.27 -1.61 -10.74
C LEU A 140 0.89 -0.63 -9.65
N PHE A 141 0.08 0.34 -9.99
CA PHE A 141 -0.46 1.32 -9.05
C PHE A 141 -1.85 0.92 -8.59
N GLY A 142 -2.07 0.99 -7.28
CA GLY A 142 -3.35 0.78 -6.62
C GLY A 142 -3.63 1.83 -5.57
N GLY A 143 -4.70 1.61 -4.81
CA GLY A 143 -5.16 2.52 -3.77
C GLY A 143 -6.20 3.52 -4.27
N VAL A 144 -6.57 4.43 -3.37
CA VAL A 144 -7.69 5.37 -3.59
C VAL A 144 -7.44 6.28 -4.79
N PHE A 145 -6.25 6.88 -4.85
CA PHE A 145 -5.93 7.82 -5.96
C PHE A 145 -5.93 7.13 -7.32
N ALA A 146 -5.31 5.95 -7.42
CA ALA A 146 -5.29 5.18 -8.65
C ALA A 146 -6.68 4.69 -9.09
N THR A 147 -7.58 4.43 -8.14
CA THR A 147 -8.96 4.02 -8.42
C THR A 147 -9.78 5.17 -9.02
N TYR A 148 -9.72 6.36 -8.40
CA TYR A 148 -10.56 7.49 -8.81
C TYR A 148 -9.96 8.35 -9.93
N ALA A 149 -8.64 8.43 -10.01
CA ALA A 149 -7.92 9.21 -10.99
C ALA A 149 -7.17 8.34 -12.02
N SER A 150 -7.69 7.15 -12.34
CA SER A 150 -7.02 6.15 -13.19
C SER A 150 -6.54 6.71 -14.52
N GLU A 151 -7.31 7.60 -15.17
CA GLU A 151 -6.93 8.23 -16.44
C GLU A 151 -5.73 9.18 -16.30
N LYS A 152 -5.61 9.87 -15.16
CA LYS A 152 -4.47 10.73 -14.87
C LYS A 152 -3.24 9.89 -14.54
N VAL A 153 -3.41 8.90 -13.67
CA VAL A 153 -2.34 8.04 -13.18
C VAL A 153 -1.73 7.23 -14.33
N ILE A 154 -2.54 6.63 -15.22
CA ILE A 154 -2.04 5.79 -16.32
C ILE A 154 -1.22 6.57 -17.34
N ARG A 155 -1.38 7.89 -17.45
CA ARG A 155 -0.59 8.71 -18.39
C ARG A 155 0.86 8.88 -17.96
N ASN A 156 1.17 8.68 -16.68
CA ASN A 156 2.54 8.80 -16.21
C ASN A 156 3.42 7.70 -16.84
N PRO A 157 4.65 8.02 -17.30
CA PRO A 157 5.53 7.05 -17.97
C PRO A 157 5.92 5.87 -17.08
N HIS A 158 5.96 6.05 -15.76
CA HIS A 158 6.30 4.98 -14.81
C HIS A 158 5.14 4.04 -14.48
N VAL A 159 3.95 4.23 -15.05
CA VAL A 159 2.79 3.40 -14.75
C VAL A 159 2.51 2.46 -15.90
N ASP A 160 2.70 1.15 -15.69
CA ASP A 160 2.32 0.10 -16.66
C ASP A 160 0.87 -0.34 -16.45
N TYR A 161 0.50 -0.56 -15.19
CA TYR A 161 -0.80 -1.10 -14.81
C TYR A 161 -1.42 -0.29 -13.67
N ILE A 162 -2.73 -0.20 -13.66
CA ILE A 162 -3.51 0.30 -12.51
C ILE A 162 -4.49 -0.79 -12.10
N CYS A 163 -4.55 -1.10 -10.80
CA CYS A 163 -5.61 -1.88 -10.21
C CYS A 163 -6.64 -0.94 -9.58
N ARG A 164 -7.87 -0.99 -10.08
CA ARG A 164 -8.99 -0.19 -9.58
C ARG A 164 -9.80 -1.02 -8.59
N GLY A 165 -10.16 -0.42 -7.46
CA GLY A 165 -10.93 -1.11 -6.42
C GLY A 165 -10.12 -2.15 -5.66
N GLU A 166 -10.71 -3.31 -5.42
CA GLU A 166 -10.08 -4.41 -4.66
C GLU A 166 -9.01 -5.10 -5.49
N GLY A 167 -7.86 -5.37 -4.87
CA GLY A 167 -6.68 -5.87 -5.55
C GLY A 167 -6.35 -7.34 -5.31
N GLU A 168 -6.95 -7.98 -4.33
CA GLU A 168 -6.52 -9.31 -3.86
C GLU A 168 -6.53 -10.35 -4.97
N GLU A 169 -7.67 -10.55 -5.62
CA GLU A 169 -7.76 -11.50 -6.75
C GLU A 169 -7.08 -11.00 -8.03
N PRO A 170 -7.31 -9.74 -8.48
CA PRO A 170 -6.74 -9.31 -9.75
C PRO A 170 -5.22 -9.22 -9.74
N ILE A 171 -4.59 -8.86 -8.61
CA ILE A 171 -3.12 -8.80 -8.53
C ILE A 171 -2.52 -10.20 -8.58
N MET A 172 -3.13 -11.18 -7.93
CA MET A 172 -2.69 -12.58 -8.02
C MET A 172 -2.82 -13.10 -9.47
N GLU A 173 -3.95 -12.82 -10.14
CA GLU A 173 -4.12 -13.16 -11.57
C GLU A 173 -3.07 -12.47 -12.46
N LEU A 174 -2.74 -11.19 -12.19
CA LEU A 174 -1.68 -10.50 -12.92
C LEU A 174 -0.32 -11.19 -12.74
N CYS A 175 0.05 -11.54 -11.51
CA CYS A 175 1.31 -12.23 -11.23
C CYS A 175 1.39 -13.58 -11.97
N GLU A 176 0.32 -14.36 -11.96
CA GLU A 176 0.24 -15.63 -12.70
C GLU A 176 0.41 -15.42 -14.21
N LYS A 177 -0.26 -14.41 -14.78
CA LYS A 177 -0.14 -14.07 -16.21
C LYS A 177 1.26 -13.57 -16.57
N LEU A 178 1.90 -12.77 -15.72
CA LEU A 178 3.28 -12.32 -15.92
C LEU A 178 4.28 -13.47 -15.88
N ILE A 179 4.06 -14.47 -15.03
CA ILE A 179 4.90 -15.67 -14.94
C ILE A 179 4.69 -16.59 -16.15
N SER A 180 3.46 -16.78 -16.57
CA SER A 180 3.11 -17.73 -17.65
C SER A 180 3.19 -17.14 -19.06
N GLY A 181 3.40 -15.81 -19.19
CA GLY A 181 3.30 -15.13 -20.48
C GLY A 181 1.87 -15.00 -20.99
N GLY A 182 0.89 -15.05 -20.08
CA GLY A 182 -0.53 -14.94 -20.41
C GLY A 182 -0.94 -13.53 -20.84
N ARG A 183 -2.11 -13.44 -21.47
CA ARG A 183 -2.68 -12.19 -21.95
C ARG A 183 -3.20 -11.34 -20.77
N ILE A 184 -2.74 -10.09 -20.64
CA ILE A 184 -3.02 -9.21 -19.51
C ILE A 184 -4.13 -8.20 -19.82
N ASP A 185 -4.24 -7.75 -21.06
CA ASP A 185 -5.10 -6.63 -21.50
C ASP A 185 -6.61 -6.81 -21.20
N ASN A 186 -7.07 -8.04 -20.95
CA ASN A 186 -8.43 -8.37 -20.57
C ASN A 186 -8.65 -8.65 -19.06
N THR A 187 -7.64 -8.40 -18.23
CA THR A 187 -7.76 -8.66 -16.78
C THR A 187 -8.70 -7.64 -16.13
N LEU A 188 -9.75 -8.14 -15.47
CA LEU A 188 -10.71 -7.29 -14.75
C LEU A 188 -10.02 -6.45 -13.67
N ASN A 189 -10.58 -5.32 -13.32
CA ASN A 189 -10.07 -4.28 -12.42
C ASN A 189 -8.91 -3.47 -13.00
N PHE A 190 -8.28 -3.88 -14.10
CA PHE A 190 -7.09 -3.19 -14.60
C PHE A 190 -7.39 -2.11 -15.62
N THR A 191 -6.63 -1.01 -15.50
CA THR A 191 -6.37 -0.07 -16.59
C THR A 191 -4.92 -0.28 -17.02
N ILE A 192 -4.68 -0.52 -18.30
CA ILE A 192 -3.42 -1.06 -18.83
C ILE A 192 -2.99 -0.26 -20.04
N LYS A 193 -1.69 0.07 -20.15
CA LYS A 193 -1.07 0.53 -21.39
C LYS A 193 -0.63 -0.67 -22.23
N GLY A 194 -1.02 -0.69 -23.48
CA GLY A 194 -0.56 -1.71 -24.42
C GLY A 194 -0.78 -1.26 -25.87
N ASN A 195 0.19 -1.53 -26.73
CA ASN A 195 0.12 -1.25 -28.18
C ASN A 195 -0.31 0.20 -28.54
N GLY A 196 0.14 1.19 -27.75
CA GLY A 196 -0.22 2.61 -27.96
C GLY A 196 -1.63 2.97 -27.50
N GLN A 197 -2.36 2.07 -26.88
CA GLN A 197 -3.72 2.26 -26.39
C GLN A 197 -3.81 2.05 -24.88
N ILE A 198 -4.89 2.58 -24.29
CA ILE A 198 -5.25 2.38 -22.89
C ILE A 198 -6.49 1.48 -22.86
N TYR A 199 -6.35 0.32 -22.23
CA TYR A 199 -7.44 -0.62 -21.98
C TYR A 199 -7.97 -0.40 -20.57
N ARG A 200 -9.26 -0.04 -20.45
CA ARG A 200 -9.94 0.07 -19.16
C ARG A 200 -10.94 -1.07 -19.02
N ASN A 201 -10.59 -2.05 -18.22
CA ASN A 201 -11.45 -3.20 -17.97
C ASN A 201 -12.44 -2.91 -16.83
N ARG A 202 -13.59 -3.60 -16.86
CA ARG A 202 -14.60 -3.48 -15.80
C ARG A 202 -14.08 -4.02 -14.48
N LEU A 203 -14.67 -3.59 -13.39
CA LEU A 203 -14.43 -4.19 -12.09
C LEU A 203 -15.05 -5.59 -12.04
N ARG A 204 -14.43 -6.50 -11.27
CA ARG A 204 -15.08 -7.72 -10.84
C ARG A 204 -15.96 -7.45 -9.62
N SER A 205 -16.94 -8.31 -9.39
CA SER A 205 -17.69 -8.28 -8.15
C SER A 205 -16.73 -8.40 -6.96
N GLY A 206 -16.98 -7.64 -5.89
CA GLY A 206 -16.14 -7.72 -4.69
C GLY A 206 -16.11 -9.15 -4.13
N MET A 207 -14.95 -9.58 -3.67
CA MET A 207 -14.74 -10.90 -3.08
C MET A 207 -15.45 -11.05 -1.73
N ASP A 208 -15.62 -12.28 -1.26
CA ASP A 208 -16.03 -12.53 0.12
C ASP A 208 -14.89 -12.16 1.09
N ILE A 209 -15.08 -11.09 1.87
CA ILE A 209 -14.05 -10.61 2.81
C ILE A 209 -13.75 -11.60 3.95
N ASN A 210 -14.56 -12.65 4.15
CA ASN A 210 -14.24 -13.72 5.09
C ASN A 210 -13.10 -14.63 4.59
N THR A 211 -12.83 -14.64 3.27
CA THR A 211 -11.78 -15.45 2.66
C THR A 211 -10.44 -14.71 2.52
N VAL A 212 -10.43 -13.40 2.77
CA VAL A 212 -9.20 -12.61 2.76
C VAL A 212 -8.23 -13.12 3.83
N PRO A 213 -6.95 -13.35 3.54
CA PRO A 213 -6.00 -13.80 4.54
C PRO A 213 -5.84 -12.78 5.67
N ILE A 214 -5.46 -13.26 6.85
CA ILE A 214 -5.09 -12.36 7.95
C ILE A 214 -3.83 -11.60 7.54
N PRO A 215 -3.78 -10.27 7.71
CA PRO A 215 -2.63 -9.47 7.32
C PRO A 215 -1.33 -9.95 7.96
N ASP A 216 -0.24 -10.02 7.19
CA ASP A 216 1.10 -10.28 7.69
C ASP A 216 1.84 -8.95 7.91
N TRP A 217 1.99 -8.58 9.19
CA TRP A 217 2.67 -7.35 9.58
C TRP A 217 4.19 -7.51 9.73
N ASP A 218 4.72 -8.73 9.59
CA ASP A 218 6.16 -9.01 9.76
C ASP A 218 7.02 -8.33 8.67
N MET A 219 6.41 -7.86 7.60
CA MET A 219 7.11 -7.12 6.55
C MET A 219 7.46 -5.68 6.94
N PHE A 220 6.76 -5.13 7.93
CA PHE A 220 7.03 -3.79 8.41
C PHE A 220 8.13 -3.79 9.47
N GLU A 221 8.79 -2.65 9.60
CA GLU A 221 9.76 -2.49 10.70
C GLU A 221 9.04 -2.61 12.06
N PRO A 222 9.66 -3.22 13.07
CA PRO A 222 9.03 -3.43 14.37
C PRO A 222 8.43 -2.16 15.00
N GLY A 223 9.06 -1.00 14.77
CA GLY A 223 8.57 0.29 15.22
C GLY A 223 7.18 0.65 14.67
N SER A 224 6.79 0.09 13.51
CA SER A 224 5.49 0.37 12.89
C SER A 224 4.30 -0.21 13.68
N LEU A 225 4.55 -1.16 14.59
CA LEU A 225 3.54 -1.68 15.51
C LEU A 225 3.24 -0.74 16.68
N TYR A 226 4.08 0.27 16.92
CA TYR A 226 3.95 1.13 18.08
C TYR A 226 3.33 2.47 17.72
N ARG A 227 2.39 2.92 18.56
CA ARG A 227 1.66 4.17 18.37
C ARG A 227 1.58 4.98 19.63
N PRO A 228 1.99 6.25 19.56
CA PRO A 228 1.76 7.17 20.65
C PRO A 228 0.29 7.55 20.72
N MET A 229 -0.31 7.41 21.89
CA MET A 229 -1.68 7.82 22.17
C MET A 229 -1.81 8.22 23.63
N GLN A 230 -2.36 9.41 23.89
CA GLN A 230 -2.60 9.94 25.26
C GLN A 230 -1.36 9.88 26.17
N GLY A 231 -0.17 10.22 25.64
CA GLY A 231 1.07 10.29 26.41
C GLY A 231 1.77 8.94 26.65
N LYS A 232 1.26 7.85 26.10
CA LYS A 232 1.89 6.51 26.14
C LYS A 232 2.09 5.97 24.75
N VAL A 233 2.99 5.03 24.60
CA VAL A 233 3.22 4.29 23.35
C VAL A 233 2.70 2.89 23.51
N TYR A 234 1.71 2.53 22.69
CA TYR A 234 1.04 1.24 22.70
C TYR A 234 1.47 0.39 21.51
N ARG A 235 1.58 -0.91 21.71
CA ARG A 235 1.68 -1.88 20.63
C ARG A 235 0.28 -2.09 20.06
N THR A 236 0.12 -1.80 18.76
CA THR A 236 -1.18 -1.84 18.08
C THR A 236 -1.12 -2.66 16.80
N VAL A 237 -2.22 -3.31 16.46
CA VAL A 237 -2.40 -3.95 15.16
C VAL A 237 -3.68 -3.48 14.51
N GLY A 238 -3.64 -3.25 13.19
CA GLY A 238 -4.82 -2.87 12.43
C GLY A 238 -5.70 -4.07 12.12
N VAL A 239 -7.02 -3.92 12.30
CA VAL A 239 -8.02 -4.94 11.99
C VAL A 239 -9.10 -4.36 11.08
N GLU A 240 -9.46 -5.08 10.02
CA GLU A 240 -10.58 -4.74 9.14
C GLU A 240 -11.79 -5.61 9.48
N THR A 241 -12.81 -5.03 10.10
CA THR A 241 -14.07 -5.75 10.42
C THR A 241 -15.12 -5.63 9.33
N GLN A 242 -14.98 -4.61 8.49
CA GLN A 242 -15.85 -4.35 7.34
C GLN A 242 -15.08 -3.62 6.26
N ARG A 243 -15.51 -3.77 5.02
CA ARG A 243 -14.95 -3.05 3.87
C ARG A 243 -16.01 -2.16 3.24
N GLY A 244 -15.64 -0.89 3.01
CA GLY A 244 -16.58 0.14 2.59
C GLY A 244 -17.33 0.78 3.74
N CYS A 245 -18.23 1.70 3.42
CA CYS A 245 -19.00 2.47 4.37
C CYS A 245 -20.44 2.62 3.88
N PRO A 246 -21.46 2.48 4.76
CA PRO A 246 -22.86 2.66 4.38
C PRO A 246 -23.27 4.14 4.29
N TYR A 247 -22.46 5.07 4.83
CA TYR A 247 -22.78 6.49 4.88
C TYR A 247 -22.45 7.21 3.58
N THR A 248 -23.10 8.35 3.33
CA THR A 248 -22.97 9.16 2.12
C THR A 248 -22.41 10.55 2.40
N CYS A 249 -21.41 10.64 3.30
CA CYS A 249 -20.79 11.91 3.69
C CYS A 249 -20.22 12.64 2.47
N THR A 250 -20.53 13.92 2.30
CA THR A 250 -20.17 14.71 1.12
C THR A 250 -18.68 15.00 0.99
N TYR A 251 -17.92 14.98 2.08
CA TYR A 251 -16.48 15.19 2.13
C TYR A 251 -15.66 13.90 1.97
N CYS A 252 -16.30 12.73 1.91
CA CYS A 252 -15.64 11.44 1.91
C CYS A 252 -15.69 10.79 0.52
N ASN A 253 -14.61 10.15 0.10
CA ASN A 253 -14.57 9.39 -1.15
C ASN A 253 -15.22 7.99 -1.05
N SER A 254 -15.45 7.47 0.17
CA SER A 254 -15.98 6.12 0.37
C SER A 254 -17.33 5.87 -0.32
N PRO A 255 -18.29 6.82 -0.35
CA PRO A 255 -19.53 6.68 -1.12
C PRO A 255 -19.28 6.42 -2.61
N GLY A 256 -18.22 6.98 -3.18
CA GLY A 256 -17.85 6.76 -4.58
C GLY A 256 -17.56 5.29 -4.91
N ASN A 257 -17.02 4.52 -3.97
CA ASN A 257 -16.84 3.08 -4.16
C ASN A 257 -18.19 2.36 -4.38
N ASN A 258 -19.23 2.72 -3.60
CA ASN A 258 -20.55 2.15 -3.79
C ASN A 258 -21.11 2.48 -5.17
N VAL A 259 -20.91 3.70 -5.67
CA VAL A 259 -21.32 4.13 -7.02
C VAL A 259 -20.61 3.30 -8.08
N ILE A 260 -19.26 3.28 -8.07
CA ILE A 260 -18.45 2.58 -9.08
C ILE A 260 -18.79 1.08 -9.12
N TYR A 261 -18.88 0.43 -7.95
CA TYR A 261 -19.20 -1.00 -7.90
C TYR A 261 -20.64 -1.27 -8.33
N LYS A 262 -21.59 -0.40 -7.97
CA LYS A 262 -22.98 -0.53 -8.42
C LYS A 262 -23.09 -0.42 -9.94
N GLU A 263 -22.42 0.56 -10.54
CA GLU A 263 -22.44 0.79 -11.99
C GLU A 263 -21.75 -0.33 -12.77
N GLU A 264 -20.55 -0.76 -12.33
CA GLU A 264 -19.76 -1.71 -13.10
C GLU A 264 -20.09 -3.18 -12.79
N THR A 265 -20.64 -3.51 -11.62
CA THR A 265 -20.86 -4.90 -11.18
C THR A 265 -22.28 -5.22 -10.73
N ASN A 266 -23.13 -4.20 -10.60
CA ASN A 266 -24.45 -4.29 -9.97
C ASN A 266 -24.42 -4.81 -8.52
N ARG A 267 -23.31 -4.62 -7.80
CA ARG A 267 -23.12 -5.02 -6.40
C ARG A 267 -22.85 -3.81 -5.52
N ILE A 268 -23.09 -3.96 -4.21
CA ILE A 268 -22.73 -2.97 -3.20
C ILE A 268 -21.33 -3.27 -2.71
N PHE A 269 -20.51 -2.21 -2.58
CA PHE A 269 -19.14 -2.35 -2.09
C PHE A 269 -19.07 -2.65 -0.59
N HIS A 270 -19.99 -2.09 0.23
CA HIS A 270 -19.99 -2.27 1.67
C HIS A 270 -20.34 -3.71 2.07
N ARG A 271 -19.44 -4.37 2.77
CA ARG A 271 -19.56 -5.75 3.28
C ARG A 271 -18.94 -5.84 4.67
N LYS A 272 -19.43 -6.80 5.49
CA LYS A 272 -18.94 -7.07 6.84
C LYS A 272 -18.37 -8.50 6.93
N LYS A 273 -17.30 -8.67 7.69
CA LYS A 273 -16.86 -10.01 8.09
C LYS A 273 -17.86 -10.64 9.05
N SER A 274 -17.98 -11.97 9.02
CA SER A 274 -18.72 -12.71 10.02
C SER A 274 -18.06 -12.60 11.39
N ILE A 275 -18.85 -12.71 12.46
CA ILE A 275 -18.34 -12.71 13.84
C ILE A 275 -17.32 -13.83 14.03
N LYS A 276 -17.58 -15.02 13.45
CA LYS A 276 -16.63 -16.15 13.48
C LYS A 276 -15.28 -15.75 12.89
N ARG A 277 -15.28 -15.14 11.70
CA ARG A 277 -14.03 -14.72 11.02
C ARG A 277 -13.30 -13.65 11.82
N MET A 278 -14.02 -12.66 12.34
CA MET A 278 -13.42 -11.62 13.19
C MET A 278 -12.74 -12.22 14.41
N LYS A 279 -13.42 -13.17 15.09
CA LYS A 279 -12.85 -13.86 16.27
C LYS A 279 -11.56 -14.60 15.90
N GLU A 280 -11.55 -15.38 14.82
CA GLU A 280 -10.37 -16.09 14.34
C GLU A 280 -9.19 -15.13 14.06
N GLU A 281 -9.47 -13.99 13.45
CA GLU A 281 -8.48 -12.97 13.14
C GLU A 281 -7.94 -12.30 14.42
N PHE A 282 -8.80 -11.94 15.35
CA PHE A 282 -8.39 -11.38 16.64
C PHE A 282 -7.55 -12.39 17.45
N ASP A 283 -7.99 -13.64 17.57
CA ASP A 283 -7.27 -14.69 18.32
C ASP A 283 -5.86 -14.89 17.72
N PHE A 284 -5.74 -14.86 16.38
CA PHE A 284 -4.44 -14.99 15.71
C PHE A 284 -3.54 -13.77 15.97
N LEU A 285 -4.08 -12.56 15.77
CA LEU A 285 -3.31 -11.33 15.91
C LEU A 285 -2.86 -11.09 17.36
N ILE A 286 -3.72 -11.35 18.33
CA ILE A 286 -3.39 -11.27 19.76
C ILE A 286 -2.26 -12.26 20.08
N LYS A 287 -2.40 -13.50 19.65
CA LYS A 287 -1.38 -14.52 19.90
C LYS A 287 -0.03 -14.20 19.28
N LYS A 288 -0.04 -13.62 18.05
CA LYS A 288 1.19 -13.38 17.28
C LYS A 288 1.88 -12.07 17.68
N TYR A 289 1.13 -11.00 17.86
CA TYR A 289 1.68 -9.66 18.03
C TYR A 289 1.54 -9.10 19.44
N ASP A 290 0.76 -9.74 20.31
CA ASP A 290 0.51 -9.30 21.68
C ASP A 290 0.19 -7.78 21.76
N PRO A 291 -0.85 -7.30 21.04
CA PRO A 291 -1.19 -5.89 21.03
C PRO A 291 -1.80 -5.47 22.36
N GLU A 292 -1.54 -4.22 22.74
CA GLU A 292 -2.15 -3.55 23.88
C GLU A 292 -3.46 -2.81 23.47
N LEU A 293 -3.61 -2.57 22.18
CA LEU A 293 -4.77 -1.93 21.53
C LEU A 293 -4.98 -2.49 20.11
#